data_798770e998a1ece415a52fbe6a740456
#
_entry.id   798770e998a1ece415a52fbe6a740456
#
_cell.length_a   1.000
_cell.length_b   1.000
_cell.length_c   1.000
_cell.angle_alpha   90.00
_cell.angle_beta   90.00
_cell.angle_gamma   90.00
#
_symmetry.space_group_name_H-M   'P 1'
#
loop_
_entity.id
_entity.type
_entity.pdbx_description
1 polymer ?
#
loop_
_entity_poly.entity_id
_entity_poly.type
_entity_poly.pdbx_seq_one_letter_code
_entity_poly.pdbx_strand_id
1 'polypeptide(L)'
;MRRIHEALSRRPELVLWLIAAYYAVAFTVRILRSEGVQTDESEQLFLSQFLLLGYGRQPPFYNWLQYGIVHLIGPSIAALSILKNGMLFLCVLFYGMAARLLLKDRALPYAAMLGLLALPSISVLAQRDLTHAVATLWAVSFFLYAFLLALTRPSLFAYLLTGVAVGLGAISKYNFVVVPIAAVLAILPEAELRRRLFDWRILATIAVAAVICLPHALWVLQNLQAATVGTLNSLRDDATGDPVLDRLSGLFMLGTSTLDSVLPIAVFCLIGFRRDLWKARSAESLWTRVIGRALLLCLVLVGLISIGLGATTISQKWLSPFVMLLPLYLCLKLDVAGGELERGTARLAWPVFTLAFGFVAYLVIGNLVSPSLGRIAKENLPTAMAVRAALAEPGHPAPAFVIAGDSAMAAGARLSVPKARVILTSFNEGPAPDPALWDKPGLVIWKADGLGSPMPEGLRTYVDAQALPAIPLDVRQITVPYPHSGGELTAVFGYAWINRH
;
A
#
# COMPACT_ATOMS: atom_id res chain seq x y z
N MET A 1 -14.41 -30.87 -4.14
CA MET A 1 -14.99 -29.79 -3.29
C MET A 1 -15.44 -30.30 -1.91
N ARG A 2 -16.30 -31.32 -1.80
CA ARG A 2 -16.78 -31.81 -0.50
C ARG A 2 -15.67 -32.21 0.49
N ARG A 3 -14.64 -32.95 0.04
CA ARG A 3 -13.48 -33.33 0.88
C ARG A 3 -12.69 -32.14 1.45
N ILE A 4 -12.49 -31.09 0.63
CA ILE A 4 -11.77 -29.88 1.08
C ILE A 4 -12.60 -29.12 2.11
N HIS A 5 -13.91 -29.00 1.88
CA HIS A 5 -14.83 -28.37 2.81
C HIS A 5 -14.84 -29.10 4.16
N GLU A 6 -14.92 -30.44 4.15
CA GLU A 6 -14.83 -31.26 5.38
C GLU A 6 -13.49 -31.10 6.09
N ALA A 7 -12.38 -31.02 5.33
CA ALA A 7 -11.06 -30.79 5.90
C ALA A 7 -10.96 -29.42 6.58
N LEU A 8 -11.42 -28.33 5.92
CA LEU A 8 -11.43 -26.98 6.49
C LEU A 8 -12.36 -26.86 7.71
N SER A 9 -13.49 -27.57 7.73
CA SER A 9 -14.39 -27.60 8.90
C SER A 9 -13.74 -28.30 10.10
N ARG A 10 -12.99 -29.38 9.87
CA ARG A 10 -12.30 -30.11 10.95
C ARG A 10 -11.02 -29.44 11.42
N ARG A 11 -10.31 -28.77 10.52
CA ARG A 11 -9.00 -28.13 10.71
C ARG A 11 -9.00 -26.70 10.17
N PRO A 12 -9.64 -25.75 10.86
CA PRO A 12 -9.74 -24.37 10.39
C PRO A 12 -8.35 -23.70 10.25
N GLU A 13 -7.32 -24.20 10.93
CA GLU A 13 -5.93 -23.75 10.78
C GLU A 13 -5.36 -23.89 9.35
N LEU A 14 -5.94 -24.77 8.51
CA LEU A 14 -5.58 -24.89 7.09
C LEU A 14 -5.83 -23.59 6.32
N VAL A 15 -6.75 -22.72 6.78
CA VAL A 15 -6.99 -21.39 6.21
C VAL A 15 -5.71 -20.56 6.22
N LEU A 16 -4.92 -20.60 7.31
CA LEU A 16 -3.67 -19.85 7.38
C LEU A 16 -2.66 -20.32 6.32
N TRP A 17 -2.55 -21.62 6.11
CA TRP A 17 -1.67 -22.18 5.07
C TRP A 17 -2.14 -21.82 3.66
N LEU A 18 -3.45 -21.78 3.42
CA LEU A 18 -4.01 -21.32 2.14
C LEU A 18 -3.74 -19.83 1.90
N ILE A 19 -3.81 -19.00 2.95
CA ILE A 19 -3.45 -17.58 2.87
C ILE A 19 -1.95 -17.43 2.57
N ALA A 20 -1.09 -18.21 3.24
CA ALA A 20 0.35 -18.22 2.96
C ALA A 20 0.64 -18.63 1.51
N ALA A 21 -0.03 -19.68 1.03
CA ALA A 21 0.07 -20.12 -0.38
C ALA A 21 -0.42 -19.06 -1.35
N TYR A 22 -1.51 -18.35 -1.04
CA TYR A 22 -2.00 -17.25 -1.86
C TYR A 22 -0.95 -16.14 -2.02
N TYR A 23 -0.33 -15.68 -0.94
CA TYR A 23 0.70 -14.64 -1.03
C TYR A 23 1.98 -15.12 -1.69
N ALA A 24 2.35 -16.39 -1.54
CA ALA A 24 3.46 -17.00 -2.27
C ALA A 24 3.18 -17.04 -3.79
N VAL A 25 1.95 -17.41 -4.18
CA VAL A 25 1.52 -17.38 -5.59
C VAL A 25 1.51 -15.94 -6.11
N ALA A 26 0.95 -14.99 -5.37
CA ALA A 26 0.91 -13.58 -5.77
C ALA A 26 2.32 -12.99 -5.94
N PHE A 27 3.26 -13.33 -5.05
CA PHE A 27 4.67 -12.99 -5.17
C PHE A 27 5.29 -13.55 -6.46
N THR A 28 5.12 -14.85 -6.72
CA THR A 28 5.68 -15.53 -7.88
C THR A 28 5.09 -14.97 -9.18
N VAL A 29 3.80 -14.80 -9.23
CA VAL A 29 3.10 -14.24 -10.39
C VAL A 29 3.57 -12.82 -10.69
N ARG A 30 3.79 -11.96 -9.67
CA ARG A 30 4.28 -10.60 -9.92
C ARG A 30 5.66 -10.59 -10.57
N ILE A 31 6.55 -11.52 -10.21
CA ILE A 31 7.88 -11.63 -10.81
C ILE A 31 7.80 -12.11 -12.25
N LEU A 32 6.91 -13.07 -12.53
CA LEU A 32 6.81 -13.70 -13.86
C LEU A 32 6.01 -12.86 -14.87
N ARG A 33 5.18 -11.91 -14.40
CA ARG A 33 4.23 -11.19 -15.24
C ARG A 33 4.89 -10.22 -16.22
N SER A 34 5.59 -9.20 -15.72
CA SER A 34 6.33 -8.23 -16.53
C SER A 34 7.28 -7.38 -15.68
N GLU A 35 8.28 -6.75 -16.33
CA GLU A 35 9.17 -5.76 -15.69
C GLU A 35 8.54 -4.36 -15.61
N GLY A 36 7.45 -4.11 -16.31
CA GLY A 36 6.72 -2.86 -16.21
C GLY A 36 6.11 -2.69 -14.81
N VAL A 37 6.00 -1.46 -14.36
CA VAL A 37 5.61 -1.11 -12.98
C VAL A 37 4.45 -0.14 -12.95
N GLN A 38 3.63 -0.24 -11.91
CA GLN A 38 2.60 0.73 -11.59
C GLN A 38 3.20 1.97 -10.92
N THR A 39 2.39 3.00 -10.73
CA THR A 39 2.84 4.30 -10.23
C THR A 39 3.53 4.20 -8.87
N ASP A 40 2.89 3.55 -7.89
CA ASP A 40 3.48 3.40 -6.54
C ASP A 40 4.75 2.52 -6.57
N GLU A 41 4.79 1.50 -7.43
CA GLU A 41 5.96 0.63 -7.59
C GLU A 41 7.13 1.37 -8.24
N SER A 42 6.86 2.23 -9.24
CA SER A 42 7.89 3.05 -9.89
C SER A 42 8.51 4.07 -8.93
N GLU A 43 7.67 4.73 -8.13
CA GLU A 43 8.14 5.60 -7.06
C GLU A 43 9.07 4.85 -6.09
N GLN A 44 8.68 3.65 -5.65
CA GLN A 44 9.46 2.87 -4.69
C GLN A 44 10.81 2.41 -5.25
N LEU A 45 10.90 1.99 -6.50
CA LEU A 45 12.17 1.68 -7.14
C LEU A 45 13.10 2.90 -7.20
N PHE A 46 12.55 4.05 -7.57
CA PHE A 46 13.31 5.30 -7.59
C PHE A 46 13.76 5.72 -6.19
N LEU A 47 12.82 5.80 -5.23
CA LEU A 47 13.07 6.28 -3.87
C LEU A 47 13.96 5.34 -3.06
N SER A 48 14.04 4.05 -3.41
CA SER A 48 14.91 3.07 -2.75
C SER A 48 16.41 3.36 -2.86
N GLN A 49 16.81 4.40 -3.58
CA GLN A 49 18.19 4.92 -3.58
C GLN A 49 18.53 5.69 -2.32
N PHE A 50 17.50 6.17 -1.58
CA PHE A 50 17.68 7.14 -0.51
C PHE A 50 17.12 6.62 0.82
N LEU A 51 17.83 6.92 1.91
CA LEU A 51 17.32 6.75 3.27
C LEU A 51 17.07 8.15 3.85
N LEU A 52 15.84 8.65 3.68
CA LEU A 52 15.44 9.98 4.12
C LEU A 52 14.52 9.92 5.33
N LEU A 53 14.43 11.00 6.10
CA LEU A 53 13.50 11.11 7.23
C LEU A 53 12.05 11.42 6.79
N GLY A 54 11.84 11.84 5.54
CA GLY A 54 10.55 12.07 4.91
C GLY A 54 10.69 12.04 3.39
N TYR A 55 9.60 11.74 2.70
CA TYR A 55 9.54 11.57 1.25
C TYR A 55 8.35 12.39 0.70
N GLY A 56 8.44 13.72 0.85
CA GLY A 56 7.37 14.61 0.47
C GLY A 56 6.09 14.33 1.28
N ARG A 57 4.99 14.07 0.60
CA ARG A 57 3.67 13.79 1.20
C ARG A 57 3.54 12.45 1.93
N GLN A 58 4.55 11.58 1.84
CA GLN A 58 4.48 10.23 2.40
C GLN A 58 5.44 10.08 3.59
N PRO A 59 4.97 9.50 4.72
CA PRO A 59 5.84 9.13 5.82
C PRO A 59 6.81 8.00 5.44
N PRO A 60 7.95 7.83 6.13
CA PRO A 60 9.10 7.09 5.61
C PRO A 60 9.06 5.58 5.80
N PHE A 61 8.15 5.00 6.61
CA PHE A 61 8.27 3.61 7.06
C PHE A 61 8.35 2.59 5.92
N TYR A 62 7.47 2.68 4.91
CA TYR A 62 7.51 1.75 3.78
C TYR A 62 8.79 1.93 2.96
N ASN A 63 9.21 3.18 2.75
CA ASN A 63 10.44 3.50 2.01
C ASN A 63 11.70 2.97 2.72
N TRP A 64 11.77 3.03 4.06
CA TRP A 64 12.89 2.47 4.81
C TRP A 64 12.99 0.95 4.66
N LEU A 65 11.85 0.26 4.71
CA LEU A 65 11.81 -1.18 4.47
C LEU A 65 12.21 -1.53 3.04
N GLN A 66 11.71 -0.77 2.05
CA GLN A 66 12.05 -0.97 0.65
C GLN A 66 13.53 -0.69 0.38
N TYR A 67 14.08 0.38 0.99
CA TYR A 67 15.50 0.68 0.95
C TYR A 67 16.33 -0.51 1.47
N GLY A 68 16.00 -1.04 2.65
CA GLY A 68 16.70 -2.19 3.23
C GLY A 68 16.67 -3.42 2.33
N ILE A 69 15.50 -3.78 1.78
CA ILE A 69 15.37 -4.95 0.88
C ILE A 69 16.16 -4.74 -0.42
N VAL A 70 16.08 -3.56 -1.03
CA VAL A 70 16.83 -3.26 -2.26
C VAL A 70 18.34 -3.29 -2.03
N HIS A 71 18.82 -2.90 -0.85
CA HIS A 71 20.23 -3.02 -0.50
C HIS A 71 20.69 -4.46 -0.30
N LEU A 72 19.79 -5.35 0.12
CA LEU A 72 20.09 -6.77 0.32
C LEU A 72 20.09 -7.60 -0.98
N ILE A 73 19.11 -7.36 -1.86
CA ILE A 73 18.89 -8.22 -3.06
C ILE A 73 18.91 -7.45 -4.39
N GLY A 74 19.23 -6.15 -4.37
CA GLY A 74 19.24 -5.28 -5.55
C GLY A 74 17.85 -4.74 -5.94
N PRO A 75 17.81 -3.65 -6.75
CA PRO A 75 16.58 -3.13 -7.30
C PRO A 75 15.98 -4.11 -8.31
N SER A 76 14.82 -4.64 -7.99
CA SER A 76 14.15 -5.69 -8.79
C SER A 76 12.66 -5.75 -8.49
N ILE A 77 11.89 -6.34 -9.40
CA ILE A 77 10.47 -6.64 -9.15
C ILE A 77 10.31 -7.58 -7.95
N ALA A 78 11.26 -8.49 -7.74
CA ALA A 78 11.27 -9.36 -6.56
C ALA A 78 11.38 -8.56 -5.26
N ALA A 79 12.24 -7.53 -5.22
CA ALA A 79 12.41 -6.66 -4.05
C ALA A 79 11.13 -5.88 -3.70
N LEU A 80 10.36 -5.44 -4.70
CA LEU A 80 9.05 -4.82 -4.49
C LEU A 80 8.02 -5.83 -3.99
N SER A 81 7.96 -6.98 -4.66
CA SER A 81 6.91 -7.97 -4.42
C SER A 81 7.04 -8.68 -3.08
N ILE A 82 8.28 -8.99 -2.63
CA ILE A 82 8.51 -9.66 -1.33
C ILE A 82 8.10 -8.76 -0.17
N LEU A 83 8.42 -7.47 -0.22
CA LEU A 83 7.99 -6.53 0.82
C LEU A 83 6.47 -6.45 0.89
N LYS A 84 5.82 -6.19 -0.25
CA LYS A 84 4.37 -6.03 -0.33
C LYS A 84 3.63 -7.28 0.17
N ASN A 85 3.92 -8.44 -0.39
CA ASN A 85 3.23 -9.68 -0.04
C ASN A 85 3.60 -10.17 1.37
N GLY A 86 4.83 -9.96 1.82
CA GLY A 86 5.25 -10.24 3.19
C GLY A 86 4.49 -9.40 4.22
N MET A 87 4.36 -8.09 3.99
CA MET A 87 3.59 -7.21 4.87
C MET A 87 2.09 -7.56 4.87
N LEU A 88 1.51 -7.90 3.73
CA LEU A 88 0.11 -8.33 3.64
C LEU A 88 -0.13 -9.65 4.37
N PHE A 89 0.77 -10.62 4.25
CA PHE A 89 0.69 -11.86 5.03
C PHE A 89 0.78 -11.60 6.54
N LEU A 90 1.75 -10.78 6.96
CA LEU A 90 1.89 -10.39 8.37
C LEU A 90 0.69 -9.57 8.87
N CYS A 91 0.08 -8.75 8.01
CA CYS A 91 -1.17 -8.04 8.32
C CYS A 91 -2.27 -9.04 8.71
N VAL A 92 -2.52 -10.05 7.86
CA VAL A 92 -3.53 -11.08 8.15
C VAL A 92 -3.17 -11.91 9.39
N LEU A 93 -1.88 -12.22 9.58
CA LEU A 93 -1.40 -12.98 10.74
C LEU A 93 -1.66 -12.21 12.06
N PHE A 94 -1.23 -10.94 12.15
CA PHE A 94 -1.48 -10.12 13.34
C PHE A 94 -2.97 -9.91 13.60
N TYR A 95 -3.76 -9.76 12.55
CA TYR A 95 -5.21 -9.66 12.67
C TYR A 95 -5.83 -10.93 13.27
N GLY A 96 -5.42 -12.10 12.81
CA GLY A 96 -5.83 -13.38 13.38
C GLY A 96 -5.36 -13.55 14.82
N MET A 97 -4.16 -13.10 15.16
CA MET A 97 -3.66 -13.09 16.55
C MET A 97 -4.50 -12.16 17.44
N ALA A 98 -4.88 -10.98 16.95
CA ALA A 98 -5.80 -10.07 17.64
C ALA A 98 -7.17 -10.71 17.86
N ALA A 99 -7.72 -11.35 16.85
CA ALA A 99 -8.99 -12.08 16.94
C ALA A 99 -8.96 -13.21 17.98
N ARG A 100 -7.85 -13.96 18.05
CA ARG A 100 -7.67 -15.04 19.05
C ARG A 100 -7.65 -14.57 20.52
N LEU A 101 -7.34 -13.30 20.76
CA LEU A 101 -7.40 -12.75 22.13
C LEU A 101 -8.84 -12.56 22.62
N LEU A 102 -9.79 -12.42 21.72
CA LEU A 102 -11.16 -12.03 22.02
C LEU A 102 -12.18 -13.15 21.76
N LEU A 103 -11.95 -13.98 20.75
CA LEU A 103 -12.88 -15.02 20.29
C LEU A 103 -12.65 -16.33 21.06
N LYS A 104 -13.74 -16.96 21.48
CA LYS A 104 -13.75 -18.23 22.20
C LYS A 104 -13.76 -19.42 21.24
N ASP A 105 -14.49 -19.30 20.13
CA ASP A 105 -14.55 -20.35 19.11
C ASP A 105 -13.24 -20.43 18.33
N ARG A 106 -12.78 -21.64 18.07
CA ARG A 106 -11.47 -21.90 17.43
C ARG A 106 -11.45 -21.59 15.93
N ALA A 107 -12.59 -21.56 15.24
CA ALA A 107 -12.67 -21.33 13.80
C ALA A 107 -12.82 -19.84 13.46
N LEU A 108 -13.43 -19.04 14.33
CA LEU A 108 -13.71 -17.64 14.09
C LEU A 108 -12.49 -16.75 13.89
N PRO A 109 -11.31 -16.95 14.52
CA PRO A 109 -10.11 -16.21 14.16
C PRO A 109 -9.72 -16.37 12.69
N TYR A 110 -9.93 -17.55 12.11
CA TYR A 110 -9.68 -17.82 10.69
C TYR A 110 -10.78 -17.22 9.80
N ALA A 111 -12.03 -17.20 10.27
CA ALA A 111 -13.10 -16.47 9.62
C ALA A 111 -12.81 -14.96 9.58
N ALA A 112 -12.25 -14.39 10.64
CA ALA A 112 -11.83 -12.99 10.69
C ALA A 112 -10.70 -12.71 9.68
N MET A 113 -9.71 -13.60 9.57
CA MET A 113 -8.65 -13.53 8.55
C MET A 113 -9.22 -13.58 7.13
N LEU A 114 -10.18 -14.48 6.86
CA LEU A 114 -10.87 -14.55 5.56
C LEU A 114 -11.68 -13.30 5.29
N GLY A 115 -12.39 -12.77 6.27
CA GLY A 115 -13.12 -11.51 6.17
C GLY A 115 -12.20 -10.33 5.87
N LEU A 116 -10.99 -10.31 6.43
CA LEU A 116 -9.98 -9.33 6.11
C LEU A 116 -9.50 -9.47 4.65
N LEU A 117 -9.23 -10.69 4.20
CA LEU A 117 -8.85 -10.97 2.81
C LEU A 117 -10.00 -10.67 1.82
N ALA A 118 -11.25 -10.67 2.27
CA ALA A 118 -12.40 -10.28 1.47
C ALA A 118 -12.47 -8.77 1.17
N LEU A 119 -11.69 -7.94 1.88
CA LEU A 119 -11.58 -6.51 1.57
C LEU A 119 -10.92 -6.31 0.20
N PRO A 120 -11.57 -5.58 -0.73
CA PRO A 120 -11.00 -5.32 -2.06
C PRO A 120 -9.63 -4.62 -2.00
N SER A 121 -9.40 -3.80 -0.98
CA SER A 121 -8.11 -3.14 -0.76
C SER A 121 -6.97 -4.11 -0.46
N ILE A 122 -7.24 -5.28 0.07
CA ILE A 122 -6.23 -6.31 0.42
C ILE A 122 -6.06 -7.32 -0.70
N SER A 123 -7.16 -7.87 -1.23
CA SER A 123 -7.09 -8.93 -2.24
C SER A 123 -6.98 -8.41 -3.67
N VAL A 124 -7.40 -7.17 -3.94
CA VAL A 124 -7.48 -6.59 -5.28
C VAL A 124 -6.53 -5.41 -5.43
N LEU A 125 -6.77 -4.30 -4.72
CA LEU A 125 -6.00 -3.07 -4.92
C LEU A 125 -4.54 -3.21 -4.51
N ALA A 126 -4.24 -3.90 -3.39
CA ALA A 126 -2.88 -4.12 -2.95
C ALA A 126 -2.06 -4.97 -3.93
N GLN A 127 -2.70 -5.94 -4.60
CA GLN A 127 -2.01 -6.75 -5.61
C GLN A 127 -1.74 -5.97 -6.90
N ARG A 128 -2.52 -4.93 -7.18
CA ARG A 128 -2.32 -4.07 -8.35
C ARG A 128 -1.23 -3.02 -8.13
N ASP A 129 -1.35 -2.15 -7.12
CA ASP A 129 -0.48 -0.95 -7.00
C ASP A 129 -0.40 -0.41 -5.57
N LEU A 130 -0.60 -0.87 -4.49
CA LEU A 130 -0.48 -0.18 -3.20
C LEU A 130 0.88 -0.42 -2.53
N THR A 131 1.41 0.61 -1.86
CA THR A 131 2.66 0.56 -1.07
C THR A 131 2.46 1.08 0.36
N HIS A 132 2.44 2.38 0.60
CA HIS A 132 2.20 2.97 1.93
C HIS A 132 0.84 2.55 2.55
N ALA A 133 -0.18 2.32 1.71
CA ALA A 133 -1.45 1.78 2.20
C ALA A 133 -1.28 0.36 2.76
N VAL A 134 -0.42 -0.48 2.16
CA VAL A 134 -0.10 -1.82 2.69
C VAL A 134 0.58 -1.72 4.05
N ALA A 135 1.53 -0.79 4.21
CA ALA A 135 2.16 -0.53 5.50
C ALA A 135 1.14 -0.12 6.57
N THR A 136 0.17 0.71 6.19
CA THR A 136 -0.89 1.13 7.11
C THR A 136 -1.81 -0.03 7.51
N LEU A 137 -2.22 -0.88 6.57
CA LEU A 137 -3.03 -2.07 6.86
C LEU A 137 -2.31 -3.02 7.82
N TRP A 138 -1.01 -3.25 7.58
CA TRP A 138 -0.16 -4.01 8.47
C TRP A 138 -0.08 -3.38 9.86
N ALA A 139 0.15 -2.06 9.94
CA ALA A 139 0.28 -1.33 11.19
C ALA A 139 -1.02 -1.35 12.01
N VAL A 140 -2.19 -1.25 11.36
CA VAL A 140 -3.50 -1.38 12.04
C VAL A 140 -3.67 -2.78 12.63
N SER A 141 -3.35 -3.84 11.87
CA SER A 141 -3.44 -5.21 12.39
C SER A 141 -2.47 -5.45 13.56
N PHE A 142 -1.25 -4.93 13.45
CA PHE A 142 -0.26 -5.00 14.50
C PHE A 142 -0.69 -4.19 15.74
N PHE A 143 -1.23 -2.99 15.55
CA PHE A 143 -1.79 -2.18 16.63
C PHE A 143 -2.96 -2.89 17.32
N LEU A 144 -3.90 -3.44 16.57
CA LEU A 144 -5.02 -4.20 17.14
C LEU A 144 -4.51 -5.34 18.02
N TYR A 145 -3.55 -6.13 17.52
CA TYR A 145 -2.97 -7.21 18.33
C TYR A 145 -2.30 -6.70 19.60
N ALA A 146 -1.41 -5.71 19.49
CA ALA A 146 -0.64 -5.19 20.61
C ALA A 146 -1.55 -4.51 21.66
N PHE A 147 -2.49 -3.68 21.21
CA PHE A 147 -3.42 -2.96 22.06
C PHE A 147 -4.38 -3.89 22.78
N LEU A 148 -4.98 -4.85 22.07
CA LEU A 148 -5.84 -5.86 22.68
C LEU A 148 -5.07 -6.77 23.64
N LEU A 149 -3.80 -7.06 23.36
CA LEU A 149 -2.93 -7.78 24.29
C LEU A 149 -2.72 -6.97 25.58
N ALA A 150 -2.47 -5.65 25.49
CA ALA A 150 -2.33 -4.78 26.64
C ALA A 150 -3.63 -4.67 27.48
N LEU A 151 -4.80 -4.71 26.82
CA LEU A 151 -6.09 -4.69 27.50
C LEU A 151 -6.45 -6.01 28.17
N THR A 152 -6.17 -7.16 27.51
CA THR A 152 -6.57 -8.49 28.00
C THR A 152 -5.52 -9.14 28.92
N ARG A 153 -4.23 -8.91 28.65
CA ARG A 153 -3.08 -9.48 29.38
C ARG A 153 -2.04 -8.40 29.66
N PRO A 154 -2.34 -7.45 30.56
CA PRO A 154 -1.49 -6.28 30.80
C PRO A 154 -0.11 -6.68 31.31
N SER A 155 0.92 -6.27 30.58
CA SER A 155 2.33 -6.45 30.91
C SER A 155 3.14 -5.30 30.32
N LEU A 156 4.31 -4.98 30.87
CA LEU A 156 5.18 -3.94 30.29
C LEU A 156 5.50 -4.23 28.82
N PHE A 157 5.72 -5.51 28.48
CA PHE A 157 5.94 -5.93 27.08
C PHE A 157 4.76 -5.57 26.17
N ALA A 158 3.51 -5.79 26.61
CA ALA A 158 2.34 -5.47 25.79
C ALA A 158 2.19 -3.95 25.55
N TYR A 159 2.51 -3.12 26.55
CA TYR A 159 2.50 -1.67 26.42
C TYR A 159 3.64 -1.17 25.54
N LEU A 160 4.86 -1.71 25.68
CA LEU A 160 5.98 -1.42 24.78
C LEU A 160 5.64 -1.78 23.33
N LEU A 161 5.07 -2.99 23.12
CA LEU A 161 4.65 -3.44 21.80
C LEU A 161 3.57 -2.54 21.19
N THR A 162 2.63 -2.05 22.02
CA THR A 162 1.63 -1.05 21.60
C THR A 162 2.30 0.26 21.17
N GLY A 163 3.33 0.70 21.91
CA GLY A 163 4.13 1.88 21.56
C GLY A 163 4.82 1.72 20.21
N VAL A 164 5.44 0.56 19.96
CA VAL A 164 6.04 0.23 18.65
C VAL A 164 4.98 0.28 17.55
N ALA A 165 3.82 -0.35 17.77
CA ALA A 165 2.75 -0.38 16.77
C ALA A 165 2.19 1.02 16.45
N VAL A 166 2.01 1.87 17.47
CA VAL A 166 1.57 3.27 17.29
C VAL A 166 2.63 4.09 16.56
N GLY A 167 3.90 3.97 16.96
CA GLY A 167 5.00 4.70 16.33
C GLY A 167 5.18 4.34 14.85
N LEU A 168 5.29 3.05 14.54
CA LEU A 168 5.43 2.57 13.16
C LEU A 168 4.18 2.89 12.33
N GLY A 169 2.99 2.80 12.93
CA GLY A 169 1.76 3.16 12.26
C GLY A 169 1.68 4.65 11.90
N ALA A 170 2.07 5.53 12.81
CA ALA A 170 2.07 6.99 12.57
C ALA A 170 3.03 7.39 11.43
N ILE A 171 4.18 6.72 11.31
CA ILE A 171 5.13 6.94 10.22
C ILE A 171 4.89 6.04 8.99
N SER A 172 3.80 5.26 8.95
CA SER A 172 3.37 4.51 7.77
C SER A 172 2.46 5.35 6.86
N LYS A 173 1.49 6.02 7.45
CA LYS A 173 0.56 6.95 6.78
C LYS A 173 -0.18 7.78 7.81
N TYR A 174 -0.37 9.08 7.56
CA TYR A 174 -0.96 10.01 8.55
C TYR A 174 -2.37 9.62 8.99
N ASN A 175 -3.19 9.02 8.12
CA ASN A 175 -4.55 8.60 8.49
C ASN A 175 -4.60 7.42 9.48
N PHE A 176 -3.49 6.73 9.73
CA PHE A 176 -3.42 5.67 10.74
C PHE A 176 -3.86 6.13 12.13
N VAL A 177 -3.55 7.39 12.51
CA VAL A 177 -3.80 7.91 13.87
C VAL A 177 -5.29 7.89 14.26
N VAL A 178 -6.18 7.86 13.28
CA VAL A 178 -7.64 7.75 13.52
C VAL A 178 -7.98 6.44 14.25
N VAL A 179 -7.32 5.33 13.93
CA VAL A 179 -7.61 4.02 14.53
C VAL A 179 -7.27 3.97 16.02
N PRO A 180 -6.05 4.34 16.48
CA PRO A 180 -5.76 4.40 17.92
C PRO A 180 -6.66 5.38 18.67
N ILE A 181 -6.96 6.56 18.09
CA ILE A 181 -7.87 7.53 18.71
C ILE A 181 -9.27 6.92 18.89
N ALA A 182 -9.84 6.33 17.84
CA ALA A 182 -11.14 5.66 17.88
C ALA A 182 -11.14 4.49 18.89
N ALA A 183 -10.08 3.70 18.94
CA ALA A 183 -9.94 2.58 19.87
C ALA A 183 -9.91 3.05 21.33
N VAL A 184 -9.16 4.11 21.64
CA VAL A 184 -9.12 4.72 22.97
C VAL A 184 -10.49 5.28 23.36
N LEU A 185 -11.13 6.06 22.50
CA LEU A 185 -12.47 6.60 22.74
C LEU A 185 -13.52 5.50 22.93
N ALA A 186 -13.43 4.40 22.19
CA ALA A 186 -14.36 3.28 22.27
C ALA A 186 -14.33 2.54 23.62
N ILE A 187 -13.20 2.53 24.31
CA ILE A 187 -13.05 1.85 25.60
C ILE A 187 -13.34 2.76 26.81
N LEU A 188 -13.39 4.09 26.65
CA LEU A 188 -13.64 5.03 27.75
C LEU A 188 -14.93 4.74 28.55
N PRO A 189 -16.06 4.32 27.93
CA PRO A 189 -17.28 3.98 28.68
C PRO A 189 -17.14 2.71 29.52
N GLU A 190 -16.19 1.81 29.21
CA GLU A 190 -16.04 0.51 29.90
C GLU A 190 -15.03 0.67 31.07
N ALA A 191 -15.53 0.69 32.30
CA ALA A 191 -14.73 1.01 33.49
C ALA A 191 -13.49 0.11 33.68
N GLU A 192 -13.61 -1.20 33.38
CA GLU A 192 -12.49 -2.14 33.51
C GLU A 192 -11.38 -1.88 32.49
N LEU A 193 -11.76 -1.60 31.23
CA LEU A 193 -10.80 -1.33 30.14
C LEU A 193 -10.19 0.06 30.31
N ARG A 194 -11.00 1.04 30.74
CA ARG A 194 -10.52 2.42 31.01
C ARG A 194 -9.38 2.44 32.02
N ARG A 195 -9.42 1.59 33.08
CA ARG A 195 -8.32 1.49 34.05
C ARG A 195 -6.99 1.12 33.41
N ARG A 196 -7.01 0.38 32.28
CA ARG A 196 -5.79 0.03 31.55
C ARG A 196 -5.16 1.22 30.83
N LEU A 197 -5.95 2.23 30.44
CA LEU A 197 -5.44 3.49 29.89
C LEU A 197 -4.74 4.36 30.94
N PHE A 198 -5.15 4.25 32.21
CA PHE A 198 -4.54 4.99 33.31
C PHE A 198 -3.46 4.18 34.06
N ASP A 199 -3.06 3.04 33.53
CA ASP A 199 -1.92 2.28 34.03
C ASP A 199 -0.62 3.04 33.71
N TRP A 200 0.30 3.14 34.68
CA TRP A 200 1.57 3.84 34.51
C TRP A 200 2.37 3.33 33.30
N ARG A 201 2.21 2.05 32.90
CA ARG A 201 2.84 1.44 31.73
C ARG A 201 2.45 2.12 30.41
N ILE A 202 1.37 2.90 30.36
CA ILE A 202 1.03 3.73 29.19
C ILE A 202 2.13 4.73 28.87
N LEU A 203 2.90 5.19 29.88
CA LEU A 203 4.05 6.07 29.67
C LEU A 203 5.12 5.39 28.78
N ALA A 204 5.31 4.07 28.94
CA ALA A 204 6.20 3.32 28.08
C ALA A 204 5.69 3.26 26.63
N THR A 205 4.37 3.11 26.43
CA THR A 205 3.74 3.21 25.10
C THR A 205 4.00 4.56 24.46
N ILE A 206 3.77 5.65 25.20
CA ILE A 206 3.97 7.03 24.72
C ILE A 206 5.45 7.28 24.41
N ALA A 207 6.37 6.88 25.30
CA ALA A 207 7.79 7.09 25.10
C ALA A 207 8.32 6.37 23.87
N VAL A 208 7.96 5.09 23.67
CA VAL A 208 8.39 4.31 22.51
C VAL A 208 7.80 4.89 21.22
N ALA A 209 6.51 5.23 21.20
CA ALA A 209 5.89 5.85 20.03
C ALA A 209 6.56 7.18 19.68
N ALA A 210 6.83 8.03 20.70
CA ALA A 210 7.51 9.31 20.50
C ALA A 210 8.91 9.14 19.93
N VAL A 211 9.72 8.21 20.46
CA VAL A 211 11.07 7.94 19.95
C VAL A 211 11.04 7.51 18.48
N ILE A 212 10.10 6.66 18.09
CA ILE A 212 9.96 6.19 16.70
C ILE A 212 9.50 7.33 15.78
N CYS A 213 8.57 8.17 16.24
CA CYS A 213 8.03 9.26 15.42
C CYS A 213 8.96 10.47 15.34
N LEU A 214 9.81 10.70 16.34
CA LEU A 214 10.60 11.93 16.51
C LEU A 214 11.43 12.31 15.28
N PRO A 215 12.20 11.41 14.64
CA PRO A 215 13.00 11.80 13.47
C PRO A 215 12.13 12.34 12.32
N HIS A 216 11.03 11.67 12.03
CA HIS A 216 10.10 12.12 10.99
C HIS A 216 9.35 13.39 11.39
N ALA A 217 8.95 13.50 12.65
CA ALA A 217 8.25 14.70 13.16
C ALA A 217 9.13 15.95 13.03
N LEU A 218 10.43 15.86 13.36
CA LEU A 218 11.39 16.95 13.17
C LEU A 218 11.53 17.32 11.69
N TRP A 219 11.58 16.32 10.80
CA TRP A 219 11.60 16.57 9.36
C TRP A 219 10.31 17.28 8.88
N VAL A 220 9.13 16.85 9.33
CA VAL A 220 7.85 17.49 8.98
C VAL A 220 7.81 18.95 9.42
N LEU A 221 8.29 19.27 10.62
CA LEU A 221 8.34 20.66 11.12
C LEU A 221 9.21 21.57 10.23
N GLN A 222 10.26 21.03 9.62
CA GLN A 222 11.13 21.76 8.70
C GLN A 222 10.59 21.80 7.26
N ASN A 223 9.69 20.88 6.90
CA ASN A 223 9.20 20.66 5.54
C ASN A 223 7.65 20.61 5.48
N LEU A 224 6.97 21.46 6.25
CA LEU A 224 5.50 21.44 6.37
C LEU A 224 4.79 21.50 5.02
N GLN A 225 5.26 22.34 4.10
CA GLN A 225 4.68 22.49 2.78
C GLN A 225 4.78 21.18 1.97
N ALA A 226 5.93 20.55 1.93
CA ALA A 226 6.14 19.28 1.23
C ALA A 226 5.28 18.15 1.83
N ALA A 227 5.16 18.11 3.17
CA ALA A 227 4.42 17.06 3.87
C ALA A 227 2.88 17.20 3.73
N THR A 228 2.34 18.43 3.58
CA THR A 228 0.90 18.68 3.70
C THR A 228 0.21 19.03 2.39
N VAL A 229 0.80 19.89 1.56
CA VAL A 229 0.14 20.43 0.36
C VAL A 229 -0.29 19.35 -0.62
N GLY A 230 0.60 18.41 -0.91
CA GLY A 230 0.27 17.31 -1.83
C GLY A 230 -0.89 16.43 -1.34
N THR A 231 -0.98 16.19 -0.02
CA THR A 231 -2.09 15.43 0.57
C THR A 231 -3.40 16.21 0.52
N LEU A 232 -3.38 17.51 0.84
CA LEU A 232 -4.56 18.37 0.78
C LEU A 232 -5.08 18.50 -0.66
N ASN A 233 -4.19 18.70 -1.63
CA ASN A 233 -4.56 18.77 -3.04
C ASN A 233 -5.24 17.47 -3.49
N SER A 234 -4.66 16.30 -3.18
CA SER A 234 -5.27 15.00 -3.54
C SER A 234 -6.63 14.75 -2.89
N LEU A 235 -6.94 15.39 -1.77
CA LEU A 235 -8.26 15.31 -1.15
C LEU A 235 -9.29 16.25 -1.81
N ARG A 236 -8.82 17.25 -2.55
CA ARG A 236 -9.63 18.29 -3.21
C ARG A 236 -9.55 18.24 -4.73
N ASP A 237 -9.08 17.12 -5.31
CA ASP A 237 -8.86 17.00 -6.77
C ASP A 237 -10.11 17.34 -7.60
N ASP A 238 -11.33 17.06 -7.08
CA ASP A 238 -12.61 17.34 -7.73
C ASP A 238 -13.35 18.55 -7.12
N ALA A 239 -12.63 19.49 -6.46
CA ALA A 239 -13.25 20.64 -5.81
C ALA A 239 -13.86 21.61 -6.85
N THR A 240 -15.13 21.96 -6.64
CA THR A 240 -15.87 22.89 -7.52
C THR A 240 -15.66 24.35 -7.13
N GLY A 241 -15.14 24.61 -5.93
CA GLY A 241 -15.02 25.95 -5.33
C GLY A 241 -16.24 26.38 -4.53
N ASP A 242 -17.35 25.63 -4.56
CA ASP A 242 -18.50 25.81 -3.66
C ASP A 242 -18.30 24.96 -2.39
N PRO A 243 -18.09 25.60 -1.21
CA PRO A 243 -17.79 24.88 0.04
C PRO A 243 -18.91 23.94 0.50
N VAL A 244 -20.16 24.18 0.15
CA VAL A 244 -21.30 23.33 0.54
C VAL A 244 -21.34 22.11 -0.38
N LEU A 245 -21.24 22.34 -1.68
CA LEU A 245 -21.26 21.27 -2.66
C LEU A 245 -20.06 20.33 -2.48
N ASP A 246 -18.87 20.86 -2.24
CA ASP A 246 -17.65 20.09 -2.00
C ASP A 246 -17.78 19.19 -0.76
N ARG A 247 -18.34 19.72 0.35
CA ARG A 247 -18.58 18.90 1.56
C ARG A 247 -19.62 17.81 1.35
N LEU A 248 -20.71 18.09 0.63
CA LEU A 248 -21.71 17.10 0.28
C LEU A 248 -21.14 16.02 -0.62
N SER A 249 -20.35 16.40 -1.62
CA SER A 249 -19.61 15.46 -2.49
C SER A 249 -18.71 14.54 -1.68
N GLY A 250 -17.91 15.09 -0.76
CA GLY A 250 -17.04 14.31 0.12
C GLY A 250 -17.79 13.32 1.01
N LEU A 251 -18.93 13.71 1.59
CA LEU A 251 -19.78 12.80 2.38
C LEU A 251 -20.42 11.72 1.50
N PHE A 252 -20.86 12.04 0.29
CA PHE A 252 -21.38 11.07 -0.66
C PHE A 252 -20.29 10.05 -1.04
N MET A 253 -19.08 10.52 -1.36
CA MET A 253 -17.92 9.66 -1.65
C MET A 253 -17.51 8.80 -0.45
N LEU A 254 -17.60 9.32 0.77
CA LEU A 254 -17.39 8.53 1.99
C LEU A 254 -18.40 7.39 2.09
N GLY A 255 -19.68 7.68 1.83
CA GLY A 255 -20.76 6.68 1.86
C GLY A 255 -20.57 5.58 0.81
N THR A 256 -20.35 5.96 -0.44
CA THR A 256 -20.16 5.01 -1.55
C THR A 256 -18.89 4.18 -1.38
N SER A 257 -17.76 4.78 -1.04
CA SER A 257 -16.51 4.06 -0.80
C SER A 257 -16.57 3.14 0.43
N THR A 258 -17.35 3.50 1.46
CA THR A 258 -17.63 2.61 2.60
C THR A 258 -18.48 1.42 2.15
N LEU A 259 -19.52 1.65 1.38
CA LEU A 259 -20.38 0.60 0.85
C LEU A 259 -19.60 -0.38 -0.03
N ASP A 260 -18.80 0.13 -0.95
CA ASP A 260 -17.93 -0.67 -1.82
C ASP A 260 -16.93 -1.54 -1.03
N SER A 261 -16.45 -1.05 0.11
CA SER A 261 -15.54 -1.79 0.97
C SER A 261 -16.25 -2.84 1.82
N VAL A 262 -17.47 -2.54 2.30
CA VAL A 262 -18.24 -3.38 3.22
C VAL A 262 -19.01 -4.48 2.49
N LEU A 263 -19.53 -4.19 1.29
CA LEU A 263 -20.41 -5.08 0.54
C LEU A 263 -19.83 -6.49 0.29
N PRO A 264 -18.58 -6.66 -0.16
CA PRO A 264 -17.99 -7.98 -0.35
C PRO A 264 -17.91 -8.78 0.96
N ILE A 265 -17.54 -8.12 2.08
CA ILE A 265 -17.48 -8.75 3.40
C ILE A 265 -18.87 -9.22 3.81
N ALA A 266 -19.89 -8.35 3.69
CA ALA A 266 -21.27 -8.66 4.07
C ALA A 266 -21.81 -9.83 3.25
N VAL A 267 -21.62 -9.81 1.93
CA VAL A 267 -22.07 -10.88 1.02
C VAL A 267 -21.37 -12.20 1.35
N PHE A 268 -20.05 -12.19 1.55
CA PHE A 268 -19.30 -13.42 1.82
C PHE A 268 -19.62 -13.98 3.21
N CYS A 269 -19.79 -13.13 4.23
CA CYS A 269 -20.27 -13.56 5.53
C CYS A 269 -21.68 -14.14 5.48
N LEU A 270 -22.56 -13.57 4.66
CA LEU A 270 -23.91 -14.10 4.44
C LEU A 270 -23.87 -15.49 3.79
N ILE A 271 -22.99 -15.70 2.79
CA ILE A 271 -22.78 -17.01 2.16
C ILE A 271 -22.24 -18.02 3.18
N GLY A 272 -21.27 -17.60 4.00
CA GLY A 272 -20.63 -18.45 5.01
C GLY A 272 -21.59 -18.85 6.13
N PHE A 273 -22.13 -17.87 6.82
CA PHE A 273 -22.83 -18.06 8.09
C PHE A 273 -24.37 -18.04 7.99
N ARG A 274 -24.93 -17.59 6.87
CA ARG A 274 -26.37 -17.69 6.58
C ARG A 274 -27.27 -17.22 7.73
N ARG A 275 -28.11 -18.13 8.27
CA ARG A 275 -29.05 -17.85 9.37
C ARG A 275 -28.35 -17.49 10.68
N ASP A 276 -27.14 -17.98 10.93
CA ASP A 276 -26.41 -17.66 12.16
C ASP A 276 -26.02 -16.19 12.21
N LEU A 277 -25.72 -15.57 11.05
CA LEU A 277 -25.47 -14.12 10.96
C LEU A 277 -26.72 -13.31 11.35
N TRP A 278 -27.92 -13.79 10.98
CA TRP A 278 -29.18 -13.14 11.37
C TRP A 278 -29.44 -13.22 12.88
N LYS A 279 -29.19 -14.41 13.49
CA LYS A 279 -29.26 -14.56 14.95
C LYS A 279 -28.26 -13.68 15.67
N ALA A 280 -27.08 -13.53 15.11
CA ALA A 280 -25.99 -12.75 15.67
C ALA A 280 -26.29 -11.22 15.75
N ARG A 281 -27.28 -10.71 15.01
CA ARG A 281 -27.56 -9.26 14.98
C ARG A 281 -27.86 -8.67 16.35
N SER A 282 -28.54 -9.40 17.23
CA SER A 282 -28.91 -8.99 18.60
C SER A 282 -27.89 -9.44 19.66
N ALA A 283 -26.87 -10.22 19.27
CA ALA A 283 -25.85 -10.72 20.18
C ALA A 283 -24.97 -9.56 20.68
N GLU A 284 -24.78 -9.48 21.99
CA GLU A 284 -23.98 -8.43 22.62
C GLU A 284 -22.96 -8.99 23.61
N SER A 285 -21.79 -8.39 23.65
CA SER A 285 -20.73 -8.62 24.61
C SER A 285 -19.95 -7.34 24.84
N LEU A 286 -19.06 -7.33 25.83
CA LEU A 286 -18.11 -6.23 26.02
C LEU A 286 -17.39 -5.88 24.72
N TRP A 287 -16.83 -6.89 24.05
CA TRP A 287 -16.02 -6.69 22.85
C TRP A 287 -16.82 -6.33 21.61
N THR A 288 -18.07 -6.80 21.48
CA THR A 288 -18.94 -6.32 20.38
C THR A 288 -19.25 -4.85 20.53
N ARG A 289 -19.48 -4.35 21.76
CA ARG A 289 -19.68 -2.91 22.01
C ARG A 289 -18.43 -2.10 21.72
N VAL A 290 -17.27 -2.54 22.20
CA VAL A 290 -15.99 -1.83 22.02
C VAL A 290 -15.60 -1.76 20.55
N ILE A 291 -15.54 -2.89 19.85
CA ILE A 291 -15.12 -2.92 18.44
C ILE A 291 -16.16 -2.25 17.53
N GLY A 292 -17.45 -2.40 17.84
CA GLY A 292 -18.51 -1.71 17.11
C GLY A 292 -18.44 -0.18 17.25
N ARG A 293 -18.19 0.32 18.49
CA ARG A 293 -17.95 1.76 18.72
C ARG A 293 -16.68 2.25 18.01
N ALA A 294 -15.58 1.47 18.07
CA ALA A 294 -14.34 1.84 17.39
C ALA A 294 -14.55 1.97 15.89
N LEU A 295 -15.26 1.01 15.26
CA LEU A 295 -15.62 1.08 13.85
C LEU A 295 -16.45 2.33 13.52
N LEU A 296 -17.51 2.59 14.30
CA LEU A 296 -18.35 3.78 14.11
C LEU A 296 -17.56 5.07 14.31
N LEU A 297 -16.74 5.15 15.35
CA LEU A 297 -15.90 6.32 15.64
C LEU A 297 -14.87 6.57 14.53
N CYS A 298 -14.27 5.53 13.96
CA CYS A 298 -13.41 5.69 12.80
C CYS A 298 -14.14 6.39 11.64
N LEU A 299 -15.35 5.92 11.29
CA LEU A 299 -16.14 6.52 10.20
C LEU A 299 -16.58 7.96 10.54
N VAL A 300 -17.00 8.21 11.77
CA VAL A 300 -17.37 9.57 12.23
C VAL A 300 -16.18 10.51 12.18
N LEU A 301 -15.02 10.11 12.71
CA LEU A 301 -13.80 10.93 12.69
C LEU A 301 -13.35 11.23 11.26
N VAL A 302 -13.40 10.25 10.37
CA VAL A 302 -13.09 10.47 8.94
C VAL A 302 -14.09 11.43 8.31
N GLY A 303 -15.37 11.30 8.61
CA GLY A 303 -16.41 12.23 8.14
C GLY A 303 -16.17 13.67 8.63
N LEU A 304 -15.81 13.83 9.91
CA LEU A 304 -15.48 15.14 10.49
C LEU A 304 -14.22 15.75 9.84
N ILE A 305 -13.19 14.94 9.61
CA ILE A 305 -11.96 15.36 8.90
C ILE A 305 -12.30 15.77 7.46
N SER A 306 -13.12 14.98 6.76
CA SER A 306 -13.56 15.28 5.40
C SER A 306 -14.29 16.63 5.32
N ILE A 307 -15.25 16.87 6.22
CA ILE A 307 -15.99 18.13 6.28
C ILE A 307 -15.05 19.29 6.62
N GLY A 308 -14.17 19.11 7.61
CA GLY A 308 -13.24 20.14 8.08
C GLY A 308 -12.20 20.55 7.02
N LEU A 309 -11.70 19.58 6.24
CA LEU A 309 -10.73 19.81 5.18
C LEU A 309 -11.38 20.16 3.83
N GLY A 310 -12.70 20.05 3.67
CA GLY A 310 -13.38 20.21 2.38
C GLY A 310 -12.94 19.16 1.37
N ALA A 311 -12.77 17.91 1.82
CA ALA A 311 -12.36 16.81 0.96
C ALA A 311 -13.52 16.42 0.03
N THR A 312 -13.24 16.33 -1.28
CA THR A 312 -14.19 15.91 -2.32
C THR A 312 -13.95 14.47 -2.75
N THR A 313 -12.71 14.00 -2.63
CA THR A 313 -12.28 12.65 -3.09
C THR A 313 -11.88 11.78 -1.92
N ILE A 314 -12.68 10.73 -1.63
CA ILE A 314 -12.39 9.72 -0.62
C ILE A 314 -12.41 8.33 -1.27
N SER A 315 -11.24 7.74 -1.44
CA SER A 315 -11.10 6.43 -2.10
C SER A 315 -11.11 5.26 -1.13
N GLN A 316 -11.46 4.05 -1.61
CA GLN A 316 -11.41 2.81 -0.83
C GLN A 316 -10.07 2.57 -0.13
N LYS A 317 -8.94 2.89 -0.79
CA LYS A 317 -7.61 2.75 -0.19
C LYS A 317 -7.40 3.62 1.06
N TRP A 318 -8.14 4.72 1.17
CA TRP A 318 -8.12 5.61 2.31
C TRP A 318 -8.93 5.07 3.49
N LEU A 319 -10.08 4.42 3.19
CA LEU A 319 -11.01 3.87 4.18
C LEU A 319 -10.62 2.49 4.71
N SER A 320 -9.80 1.78 3.97
CA SER A 320 -9.42 0.41 4.29
C SER A 320 -8.96 0.19 5.73
N PRO A 321 -8.11 1.05 6.34
CA PRO A 321 -7.65 0.89 7.72
C PRO A 321 -8.79 0.87 8.74
N PHE A 322 -9.89 1.56 8.45
CA PHE A 322 -11.03 1.72 9.36
C PHE A 322 -12.02 0.56 9.22
N VAL A 323 -12.30 0.15 7.98
CA VAL A 323 -13.23 -0.93 7.67
C VAL A 323 -12.67 -2.31 8.06
N MET A 324 -11.35 -2.42 8.27
CA MET A 324 -10.71 -3.65 8.80
C MET A 324 -11.31 -4.14 10.14
N LEU A 325 -11.93 -3.27 10.93
CA LEU A 325 -12.58 -3.66 12.19
C LEU A 325 -13.85 -4.48 11.98
N LEU A 326 -14.49 -4.38 10.80
CA LEU A 326 -15.77 -5.02 10.52
C LEU A 326 -15.72 -6.56 10.56
N PRO A 327 -14.76 -7.27 9.93
CA PRO A 327 -14.72 -8.72 10.02
C PRO A 327 -14.59 -9.24 11.46
N LEU A 328 -13.77 -8.59 12.27
CA LEU A 328 -13.63 -8.93 13.70
C LEU A 328 -14.95 -8.67 14.45
N TYR A 329 -15.62 -7.54 14.20
CA TYR A 329 -16.91 -7.24 14.79
C TYR A 329 -17.96 -8.30 14.47
N LEU A 330 -18.07 -8.73 13.21
CA LEU A 330 -18.99 -9.78 12.80
C LEU A 330 -18.67 -11.13 13.46
N CYS A 331 -17.40 -11.49 13.53
CA CYS A 331 -16.96 -12.70 14.22
C CYS A 331 -17.28 -12.65 15.74
N LEU A 332 -17.13 -11.52 16.41
CA LEU A 332 -17.53 -11.33 17.80
C LEU A 332 -19.04 -11.52 18.01
N LYS A 333 -19.85 -11.01 17.09
CA LYS A 333 -21.30 -11.22 17.09
C LYS A 333 -21.65 -12.71 16.95
N LEU A 334 -20.99 -13.41 16.01
CA LEU A 334 -21.17 -14.84 15.78
C LEU A 334 -20.71 -15.69 16.97
N ASP A 335 -19.61 -15.33 17.63
CA ASP A 335 -19.07 -16.04 18.80
C ASP A 335 -20.08 -16.04 19.96
N VAL A 336 -20.79 -14.94 20.15
CA VAL A 336 -21.84 -14.82 21.19
C VAL A 336 -23.11 -15.56 20.79
N ALA A 337 -23.52 -15.48 19.51
CA ALA A 337 -24.74 -16.13 19.03
C ALA A 337 -24.62 -17.65 18.91
N GLY A 338 -23.40 -18.15 18.70
CA GLY A 338 -23.16 -19.57 18.42
C GLY A 338 -23.65 -20.00 17.03
N GLY A 339 -23.64 -21.29 16.78
CA GLY A 339 -24.12 -21.88 15.52
C GLY A 339 -23.10 -22.83 14.88
N GLU A 340 -23.21 -23.05 13.58
CA GLU A 340 -22.30 -23.92 12.82
C GLU A 340 -21.02 -23.17 12.38
N LEU A 341 -20.25 -22.63 13.33
CA LEU A 341 -19.16 -21.70 13.07
C LEU A 341 -18.02 -22.30 12.25
N GLU A 342 -17.64 -23.56 12.51
CA GLU A 342 -16.60 -24.25 11.74
C GLU A 342 -17.02 -24.48 10.27
N ARG A 343 -18.27 -24.90 10.06
CA ARG A 343 -18.83 -25.05 8.71
C ARG A 343 -19.01 -23.71 8.01
N GLY A 344 -19.41 -22.67 8.77
CA GLY A 344 -19.51 -21.30 8.29
C GLY A 344 -18.17 -20.76 7.78
N THR A 345 -17.11 -20.95 8.55
CA THR A 345 -15.74 -20.58 8.18
C THR A 345 -15.27 -21.31 6.92
N ALA A 346 -15.54 -22.63 6.83
CA ALA A 346 -15.19 -23.41 5.65
C ALA A 346 -15.97 -22.97 4.39
N ARG A 347 -17.27 -22.57 4.54
CA ARG A 347 -18.07 -22.02 3.42
C ARG A 347 -17.56 -20.64 3.00
N LEU A 348 -17.15 -19.78 3.95
CA LEU A 348 -16.58 -18.46 3.70
C LEU A 348 -15.29 -18.53 2.89
N ALA A 349 -14.47 -19.54 3.10
CA ALA A 349 -13.18 -19.70 2.43
C ALA A 349 -13.32 -19.75 0.89
N TRP A 350 -14.38 -20.38 0.36
CA TRP A 350 -14.57 -20.54 -1.08
C TRP A 350 -14.69 -19.21 -1.84
N PRO A 351 -15.67 -18.34 -1.56
CA PRO A 351 -15.80 -17.09 -2.30
C PRO A 351 -14.59 -16.17 -2.10
N VAL A 352 -13.98 -16.17 -0.89
CA VAL A 352 -12.82 -15.34 -0.61
C VAL A 352 -11.60 -15.78 -1.44
N PHE A 353 -11.26 -17.07 -1.47
CA PHE A 353 -10.15 -17.54 -2.28
C PHE A 353 -10.45 -17.50 -3.78
N THR A 354 -11.71 -17.69 -4.17
CA THR A 354 -12.11 -17.51 -5.59
C THR A 354 -11.87 -16.07 -6.02
N LEU A 355 -12.25 -15.07 -5.21
CA LEU A 355 -11.96 -13.66 -5.48
C LEU A 355 -10.45 -13.42 -5.54
N ALA A 356 -9.71 -13.86 -4.51
CA ALA A 356 -8.28 -13.57 -4.36
C ALA A 356 -7.44 -14.18 -5.50
N PHE A 357 -7.58 -15.49 -5.74
CA PHE A 357 -6.85 -16.16 -6.84
C PHE A 357 -7.38 -15.76 -8.22
N GLY A 358 -8.71 -15.54 -8.33
CA GLY A 358 -9.32 -15.06 -9.56
C GLY A 358 -8.80 -13.69 -9.99
N PHE A 359 -8.56 -12.80 -9.02
CA PHE A 359 -7.97 -11.50 -9.31
C PHE A 359 -6.49 -11.60 -9.73
N VAL A 360 -5.70 -12.46 -9.08
CA VAL A 360 -4.30 -12.72 -9.50
C VAL A 360 -4.28 -13.28 -10.93
N ALA A 361 -5.18 -14.23 -11.25
CA ALA A 361 -5.33 -14.76 -12.60
C ALA A 361 -5.76 -13.67 -13.61
N TYR A 362 -6.69 -12.80 -13.23
CA TYR A 362 -7.11 -11.64 -14.04
C TYR A 362 -5.93 -10.71 -14.35
N LEU A 363 -5.05 -10.43 -13.38
CA LEU A 363 -3.86 -9.60 -13.61
C LEU A 363 -2.89 -10.24 -14.61
N VAL A 364 -2.73 -11.58 -14.58
CA VAL A 364 -1.91 -12.31 -15.54
C VAL A 364 -2.52 -12.24 -16.94
N ILE A 365 -3.79 -12.64 -17.06
CA ILE A 365 -4.51 -12.65 -18.32
C ILE A 365 -4.56 -11.25 -18.93
N GLY A 366 -4.87 -10.24 -18.12
CA GLY A 366 -4.90 -8.85 -18.56
C GLY A 366 -3.55 -8.38 -19.08
N ASN A 367 -2.45 -8.73 -18.41
CA ASN A 367 -1.11 -8.36 -18.87
C ASN A 367 -0.73 -9.05 -20.21
N LEU A 368 -1.10 -10.32 -20.39
CA LEU A 368 -0.80 -11.09 -21.58
C LEU A 368 -1.69 -10.74 -22.79
N VAL A 369 -2.99 -10.51 -22.54
CA VAL A 369 -3.99 -10.41 -23.61
C VAL A 369 -4.30 -8.95 -23.97
N SER A 370 -4.23 -7.99 -23.02
CA SER A 370 -4.60 -6.60 -23.31
C SER A 370 -3.81 -5.96 -24.45
N PRO A 371 -2.48 -6.18 -24.60
CA PRO A 371 -1.74 -5.61 -25.72
C PRO A 371 -2.20 -6.11 -27.08
N SER A 372 -2.56 -7.39 -27.22
CA SER A 372 -3.09 -7.93 -28.48
C SER A 372 -4.50 -7.40 -28.83
N LEU A 373 -5.21 -6.81 -27.84
CA LEU A 373 -6.50 -6.15 -28.03
C LEU A 373 -6.36 -4.60 -28.17
N GLY A 374 -5.14 -4.09 -28.37
CA GLY A 374 -4.89 -2.66 -28.48
C GLY A 374 -5.02 -1.88 -27.15
N ARG A 375 -5.12 -2.59 -26.00
CA ARG A 375 -5.22 -1.98 -24.67
C ARG A 375 -3.89 -2.05 -23.95
N ILE A 376 -3.33 -0.88 -23.60
CA ILE A 376 -2.04 -0.78 -22.96
C ILE A 376 -2.25 -0.40 -21.49
N ALA A 377 -1.82 -1.29 -20.60
CA ALA A 377 -1.71 -0.99 -19.17
C ALA A 377 -0.33 -0.43 -18.83
N LYS A 378 -0.20 0.30 -17.72
CA LYS A 378 1.09 0.86 -17.26
C LYS A 378 2.15 -0.22 -17.09
N GLU A 379 1.78 -1.40 -16.61
CA GLU A 379 2.67 -2.55 -16.45
C GLU A 379 3.20 -3.13 -17.75
N ASN A 380 2.65 -2.76 -18.90
CA ASN A 380 3.14 -3.16 -20.20
C ASN A 380 4.13 -2.15 -20.80
N LEU A 381 4.30 -0.95 -20.18
CA LEU A 381 5.22 0.06 -20.71
C LEU A 381 6.67 -0.44 -20.65
N PRO A 382 7.39 -0.54 -21.79
CA PRO A 382 8.68 -1.22 -21.88
C PRO A 382 9.86 -0.31 -21.48
N THR A 383 9.77 0.37 -20.32
CA THR A 383 10.78 1.36 -19.87
C THR A 383 12.15 0.73 -19.65
N ALA A 384 12.23 -0.42 -19.00
CA ALA A 384 13.52 -1.11 -18.82
C ALA A 384 14.11 -1.60 -20.14
N MET A 385 13.27 -2.03 -21.09
CA MET A 385 13.73 -2.41 -22.43
C MET A 385 14.26 -1.20 -23.20
N ALA A 386 13.63 -0.03 -23.08
CA ALA A 386 14.08 1.22 -23.69
C ALA A 386 15.46 1.63 -23.14
N VAL A 387 15.65 1.58 -21.83
CA VAL A 387 16.95 1.87 -21.20
C VAL A 387 18.01 0.90 -21.70
N ARG A 388 17.72 -0.41 -21.72
CA ARG A 388 18.67 -1.42 -22.24
C ARG A 388 18.98 -1.22 -23.72
N ALA A 389 18.01 -0.81 -24.53
CA ALA A 389 18.24 -0.52 -25.95
C ALA A 389 19.14 0.71 -26.15
N ALA A 390 18.95 1.77 -25.36
CA ALA A 390 19.86 2.92 -25.37
C ALA A 390 21.27 2.56 -24.89
N LEU A 391 21.41 1.65 -23.91
CA LEU A 391 22.71 1.16 -23.42
C LEU A 391 23.44 0.24 -24.41
N ALA A 392 22.71 -0.40 -25.32
CA ALA A 392 23.29 -1.27 -26.34
C ALA A 392 23.95 -0.48 -27.47
N GLU A 393 23.84 0.83 -27.51
CA GLU A 393 24.50 1.68 -28.51
C GLU A 393 26.01 1.64 -28.30
N PRO A 394 26.78 1.30 -29.38
CA PRO A 394 28.23 1.21 -29.28
C PRO A 394 28.87 2.58 -29.12
N GLY A 395 30.03 2.62 -28.45
CA GLY A 395 30.83 3.84 -28.29
C GLY A 395 30.52 4.63 -27.00
N HIS A 396 29.59 4.16 -26.17
CA HIS A 396 29.27 4.78 -24.87
C HIS A 396 29.61 3.86 -23.70
N PRO A 397 30.32 4.37 -22.67
CA PRO A 397 30.58 3.61 -21.46
C PRO A 397 29.29 3.49 -20.61
N ALA A 398 29.30 2.56 -19.63
CA ALA A 398 28.18 2.45 -18.69
C ALA A 398 27.95 3.79 -17.95
N PRO A 399 26.70 4.32 -17.93
CA PRO A 399 26.43 5.61 -17.32
C PRO A 399 26.60 5.56 -15.81
N ALA A 400 27.23 6.59 -15.25
CA ALA A 400 27.30 6.82 -13.80
C ALA A 400 25.99 7.40 -13.26
N PHE A 401 25.25 8.11 -14.11
CA PHE A 401 23.93 8.64 -13.77
C PHE A 401 22.93 8.55 -14.93
N VAL A 402 21.66 8.55 -14.60
CA VAL A 402 20.54 8.59 -15.56
C VAL A 402 19.58 9.68 -15.15
N ILE A 403 19.31 10.66 -16.02
CA ILE A 403 18.25 11.65 -15.81
C ILE A 403 17.00 11.15 -16.52
N ALA A 404 15.96 10.87 -15.74
CA ALA A 404 14.70 10.30 -16.21
C ALA A 404 13.62 11.36 -16.33
N GLY A 405 12.82 11.28 -17.41
CA GLY A 405 11.73 12.21 -17.67
C GLY A 405 10.53 12.05 -16.73
N ASP A 406 10.30 10.83 -16.23
CA ASP A 406 9.22 10.50 -15.31
C ASP A 406 9.59 9.33 -14.38
N SER A 407 8.71 9.01 -13.41
CA SER A 407 8.93 7.95 -12.44
C SER A 407 9.00 6.55 -13.07
N ALA A 408 8.27 6.30 -14.16
CA ALA A 408 8.29 5.01 -14.84
C ALA A 408 9.64 4.79 -15.55
N MET A 409 10.19 5.85 -16.18
CA MET A 409 11.53 5.83 -16.75
C MET A 409 12.61 5.70 -15.68
N ALA A 410 12.45 6.40 -14.55
CA ALA A 410 13.36 6.25 -13.41
C ALA A 410 13.39 4.82 -12.87
N ALA A 411 12.24 4.17 -12.80
CA ALA A 411 12.14 2.75 -12.41
C ALA A 411 12.82 1.83 -13.43
N GLY A 412 12.57 2.04 -14.74
CA GLY A 412 13.23 1.32 -15.81
C GLY A 412 14.77 1.45 -15.77
N ALA A 413 15.26 2.67 -15.45
CA ALA A 413 16.70 2.91 -15.25
C ALA A 413 17.24 2.18 -14.02
N ARG A 414 16.53 2.19 -12.89
CA ARG A 414 16.92 1.44 -11.67
C ARG A 414 17.02 -0.05 -11.92
N LEU A 415 16.09 -0.61 -12.70
CA LEU A 415 16.11 -2.04 -13.06
C LEU A 415 17.25 -2.39 -14.03
N SER A 416 17.62 -1.47 -14.93
CA SER A 416 18.59 -1.74 -16.01
C SER A 416 20.02 -1.37 -15.64
N VAL A 417 20.22 -0.32 -14.83
CA VAL A 417 21.52 0.19 -14.39
C VAL A 417 21.53 0.38 -12.86
N PRO A 418 21.56 -0.70 -12.08
CA PRO A 418 21.42 -0.66 -10.62
C PRO A 418 22.42 0.23 -9.89
N LYS A 419 23.63 0.39 -10.48
CA LYS A 419 24.74 1.16 -9.89
C LYS A 419 24.70 2.65 -10.26
N ALA A 420 23.97 3.05 -11.29
CA ALA A 420 23.86 4.44 -11.68
C ALA A 420 22.98 5.21 -10.69
N ARG A 421 23.34 6.48 -10.45
CA ARG A 421 22.46 7.42 -9.76
C ARG A 421 21.30 7.79 -10.69
N VAL A 422 20.08 7.45 -10.35
CA VAL A 422 18.91 7.88 -11.11
C VAL A 422 18.40 9.20 -10.54
N ILE A 423 18.18 10.17 -11.42
CA ILE A 423 17.74 11.52 -11.09
C ILE A 423 16.37 11.73 -11.75
N LEU A 424 15.40 12.19 -10.96
CA LEU A 424 14.08 12.56 -11.42
C LEU A 424 13.90 14.06 -11.19
N THR A 425 13.65 14.80 -12.26
CA THR A 425 13.63 16.29 -12.23
C THR A 425 12.55 16.88 -11.34
N SER A 426 11.48 16.12 -11.08
CA SER A 426 10.38 16.51 -10.20
C SER A 426 10.60 16.17 -8.71
N PHE A 427 11.72 15.53 -8.35
CA PHE A 427 12.00 15.10 -6.98
C PHE A 427 13.10 15.98 -6.37
N ASN A 428 12.73 16.84 -5.43
CA ASN A 428 13.61 17.82 -4.79
C ASN A 428 13.92 17.52 -3.32
N GLU A 429 13.34 16.45 -2.74
CA GLU A 429 13.51 16.09 -1.32
C GLU A 429 14.78 15.27 -1.06
N GLY A 430 15.42 14.79 -2.10
CA GLY A 430 16.66 14.02 -2.00
C GLY A 430 17.91 14.88 -1.91
N PRO A 431 19.07 14.28 -1.54
CA PRO A 431 20.34 14.97 -1.58
C PRO A 431 20.66 15.39 -3.03
N ALA A 432 21.10 16.61 -3.19
CA ALA A 432 21.58 17.12 -4.49
C ALA A 432 22.65 16.15 -5.04
N PRO A 433 22.70 15.94 -6.36
CA PRO A 433 23.77 15.20 -6.98
C PRO A 433 25.14 15.83 -6.68
N ASP A 434 26.14 14.99 -6.39
CA ASP A 434 27.52 15.47 -6.26
C ASP A 434 27.95 16.16 -7.56
N PRO A 435 28.49 17.40 -7.52
CA PRO A 435 28.99 18.08 -8.72
C PRO A 435 29.98 17.23 -9.55
N ALA A 436 30.81 16.40 -8.90
CA ALA A 436 31.71 15.47 -9.58
C ALA A 436 31.00 14.36 -10.40
N LEU A 437 29.70 14.18 -10.18
CA LEU A 437 28.90 13.24 -10.97
C LEU A 437 28.75 13.70 -12.42
N TRP A 438 28.68 15.02 -12.60
CA TRP A 438 28.51 15.64 -13.92
C TRP A 438 29.74 15.49 -14.84
N ASP A 439 30.90 15.13 -14.28
CA ASP A 439 32.12 14.84 -15.07
C ASP A 439 32.17 13.40 -15.57
N LYS A 440 31.20 12.56 -15.19
CA LYS A 440 31.07 11.15 -15.57
C LYS A 440 30.08 10.97 -16.70
N PRO A 441 30.15 9.83 -17.44
CA PRO A 441 29.19 9.50 -18.47
C PRO A 441 27.76 9.43 -17.89
N GLY A 442 26.80 10.04 -18.60
CA GLY A 442 25.41 10.08 -18.20
C GLY A 442 24.47 9.76 -19.36
N LEU A 443 23.26 9.36 -19.03
CA LEU A 443 22.17 9.12 -19.98
C LEU A 443 20.96 9.98 -19.58
N VAL A 444 20.41 10.74 -20.51
CA VAL A 444 19.09 11.36 -20.37
C VAL A 444 18.10 10.49 -21.14
N ILE A 445 16.95 10.16 -20.56
CA ILE A 445 15.96 9.30 -21.21
C ILE A 445 14.52 9.65 -20.79
N TRP A 446 13.59 9.65 -21.75
CA TRP A 446 12.20 10.00 -21.53
C TRP A 446 11.28 9.21 -22.48
N LYS A 447 10.00 9.13 -22.11
CA LYS A 447 8.97 8.66 -23.04
C LYS A 447 8.60 9.82 -23.97
N ALA A 448 8.71 9.59 -25.29
CA ALA A 448 8.30 10.55 -26.31
C ALA A 448 6.82 10.34 -26.70
N ASP A 449 6.14 11.41 -27.10
CA ASP A 449 4.75 11.33 -27.58
C ASP A 449 4.64 10.70 -28.98
N GLY A 450 5.73 10.69 -29.74
CA GLY A 450 5.85 10.10 -31.07
C GLY A 450 7.23 10.33 -31.67
N LEU A 451 7.46 9.78 -32.87
CA LEU A 451 8.69 10.01 -33.63
C LEU A 451 8.81 11.51 -33.98
N GLY A 452 10.00 12.07 -33.79
CA GLY A 452 10.28 13.47 -34.02
C GLY A 452 9.85 14.42 -32.89
N SER A 453 9.21 13.92 -31.81
CA SER A 453 8.87 14.73 -30.65
C SER A 453 10.13 15.24 -29.94
N PRO A 454 10.18 16.52 -29.54
CA PRO A 454 11.33 17.09 -28.85
C PRO A 454 11.45 16.52 -27.41
N MET A 455 12.58 16.79 -26.77
CA MET A 455 12.74 16.56 -25.33
C MET A 455 11.72 17.42 -24.56
N PRO A 456 11.04 16.87 -23.53
CA PRO A 456 10.13 17.64 -22.68
C PRO A 456 10.82 18.87 -22.09
N GLU A 457 10.13 20.02 -22.11
CA GLU A 457 10.70 21.32 -21.72
C GLU A 457 11.26 21.31 -20.28
N GLY A 458 10.54 20.74 -19.33
CA GLY A 458 11.01 20.63 -17.94
C GLY A 458 12.30 19.79 -17.79
N LEU A 459 12.44 18.73 -18.59
CA LEU A 459 13.64 17.91 -18.63
C LEU A 459 14.80 18.68 -19.25
N ARG A 460 14.56 19.41 -20.34
CA ARG A 460 15.55 20.24 -21.00
C ARG A 460 16.03 21.37 -20.09
N THR A 461 15.12 22.10 -19.47
CA THR A 461 15.46 23.16 -18.50
C THR A 461 16.33 22.63 -17.36
N TYR A 462 16.03 21.45 -16.83
CA TYR A 462 16.86 20.84 -15.80
C TYR A 462 18.28 20.51 -16.29
N VAL A 463 18.40 19.90 -17.47
CA VAL A 463 19.70 19.54 -18.07
C VAL A 463 20.52 20.80 -18.34
N ASP A 464 19.91 21.85 -18.91
CA ASP A 464 20.56 23.13 -19.20
C ASP A 464 21.04 23.83 -17.89
N ALA A 465 20.21 23.78 -16.83
CA ALA A 465 20.55 24.38 -15.53
C ALA A 465 21.73 23.73 -14.82
N GLN A 466 22.04 22.46 -15.11
CA GLN A 466 23.19 21.77 -14.52
C GLN A 466 24.54 22.14 -15.19
N ALA A 467 24.53 23.10 -16.14
CA ALA A 467 25.71 23.47 -16.93
C ALA A 467 26.43 22.24 -17.53
N LEU A 468 25.66 21.20 -17.82
CA LEU A 468 26.14 20.06 -18.59
C LEU A 468 26.62 20.61 -19.94
N PRO A 469 27.78 20.18 -20.45
CA PRO A 469 28.55 20.94 -21.41
C PRO A 469 27.71 21.41 -22.60
N ALA A 470 28.03 22.60 -23.10
CA ALA A 470 27.39 23.29 -24.23
C ALA A 470 27.53 22.57 -25.58
N ILE A 471 27.72 21.25 -25.56
CA ILE A 471 27.65 20.38 -26.73
C ILE A 471 26.15 20.19 -26.97
N PRO A 472 25.63 20.51 -28.18
CA PRO A 472 24.27 20.14 -28.50
C PRO A 472 24.08 18.66 -28.24
N LEU A 473 23.18 18.33 -27.31
CA LEU A 473 22.86 16.94 -27.02
C LEU A 473 22.39 16.27 -28.33
N ASP A 474 23.08 15.22 -28.75
CA ASP A 474 22.64 14.40 -29.86
C ASP A 474 21.41 13.59 -29.43
N VAL A 475 20.24 14.20 -29.65
CA VAL A 475 18.94 13.61 -29.25
C VAL A 475 18.59 12.55 -30.27
N ARG A 476 18.45 11.33 -29.78
CA ARG A 476 18.06 10.14 -30.56
C ARG A 476 16.74 9.58 -30.07
N GLN A 477 16.11 8.79 -30.90
CA GLN A 477 14.86 8.11 -30.57
C GLN A 477 14.94 6.63 -30.90
N ILE A 478 14.32 5.84 -30.06
CA ILE A 478 14.15 4.39 -30.24
C ILE A 478 12.67 4.02 -30.13
N THR A 479 12.27 3.10 -30.97
CA THR A 479 10.94 2.51 -30.95
C THR A 479 11.05 1.12 -30.34
N VAL A 480 10.31 0.89 -29.26
CA VAL A 480 10.35 -0.38 -28.51
C VAL A 480 8.96 -1.01 -28.54
N PRO A 481 8.82 -2.28 -28.91
CA PRO A 481 7.53 -2.95 -28.91
C PRO A 481 7.02 -3.16 -27.48
N TYR A 482 5.70 -3.03 -27.30
CA TYR A 482 5.06 -3.44 -26.05
C TYR A 482 5.15 -4.96 -25.90
N PRO A 483 5.47 -5.48 -24.70
CA PRO A 483 5.41 -6.91 -24.43
C PRO A 483 4.05 -7.49 -24.82
N HIS A 484 4.05 -8.68 -25.40
CA HIS A 484 2.86 -9.45 -25.82
C HIS A 484 1.97 -8.77 -26.90
N SER A 485 2.45 -7.73 -27.59
CA SER A 485 1.71 -7.08 -28.69
C SER A 485 1.95 -7.71 -30.07
N GLY A 486 2.79 -8.74 -30.15
CA GLY A 486 3.23 -9.28 -31.46
C GLY A 486 4.08 -8.30 -32.29
N GLY A 487 4.51 -7.18 -31.70
CA GLY A 487 5.24 -6.13 -32.39
C GLY A 487 4.36 -5.04 -33.04
N GLU A 488 3.03 -5.19 -33.01
CA GLU A 488 2.09 -4.25 -33.62
C GLU A 488 2.00 -2.91 -32.87
N LEU A 489 2.11 -2.97 -31.53
CA LEU A 489 2.08 -1.78 -30.68
C LEU A 489 3.51 -1.45 -30.22
N THR A 490 3.88 -0.20 -30.40
CA THR A 490 5.21 0.31 -30.05
C THR A 490 5.11 1.58 -29.22
N ALA A 491 6.11 1.79 -28.36
CA ALA A 491 6.33 3.06 -27.66
C ALA A 491 7.61 3.71 -28.17
N VAL A 492 7.59 5.02 -28.31
CA VAL A 492 8.75 5.81 -28.68
C VAL A 492 9.40 6.39 -27.44
N PHE A 493 10.72 6.29 -27.36
CA PHE A 493 11.52 6.87 -26.28
C PHE A 493 12.61 7.73 -26.88
N GLY A 494 12.78 8.93 -26.31
CA GLY A 494 13.90 9.80 -26.62
C GLY A 494 15.03 9.59 -25.62
N TYR A 495 16.27 9.71 -26.08
CA TYR A 495 17.43 9.66 -25.20
C TYR A 495 18.57 10.52 -25.74
N ALA A 496 19.50 10.88 -24.88
CA ALA A 496 20.74 11.55 -25.23
C ALA A 496 21.86 11.14 -24.28
N TRP A 497 23.05 10.90 -24.83
CA TRP A 497 24.23 10.64 -24.05
C TRP A 497 24.91 11.95 -23.60
N ILE A 498 25.38 11.97 -22.38
CA ILE A 498 26.22 13.03 -21.83
C ILE A 498 27.60 12.44 -21.64
N ASN A 499 28.51 12.80 -22.55
CA ASN A 499 29.92 12.41 -22.49
C ASN A 499 30.75 13.69 -22.38
N ARG A 500 31.57 13.84 -21.33
CA ARG A 500 32.73 14.74 -21.39
C ARG A 500 33.91 13.96 -21.96
N HIS A 501 34.45 14.46 -23.07
CA HIS A 501 35.68 13.96 -23.67
C HIS A 501 36.86 14.34 -22.80
#